data_2effe3a4b043c240b26d8b7dff9bb0b7
#
_entry.id   2effe3a4b043c240b26d8b7dff9bb0b7
#
_cell.length_a   1.000
_cell.length_b   1.000
_cell.length_c   1.000
_cell.angle_alpha   90.00
_cell.angle_beta   90.00
_cell.angle_gamma   90.00
#
_symmetry.space_group_name_H-M   'P 1'
#
loop_
_entity.id
_entity.type
_entity.pdbx_description
1 polymer ?
#
loop_
_entity_poly.entity_id
_entity_poly.type
_entity_poly.pdbx_seq_one_letter_code
_entity_poly.pdbx_strand_id
1 'polypeptide(L)'
;LRILNKSKKFNTVTTVSKFNNFSPVRAKKIKNQNLLNYIPNKNLRKFTPLSCDRDKSVHSYYCTQSFTISRAKVLKNMKKNPFPFNWMSNKTTYLFQDSCVGDIDFPWQIEAVKWWIKKYLKKN
;
A
#
# COMPACT_ATOMS: atom_id res chain seq x y z
N LEU A 1 15.74 7.95 6.62
CA LEU A 1 16.21 9.33 6.87
C LEU A 1 16.99 9.91 5.68
N ARG A 2 17.96 9.16 5.09
CA ARG A 2 18.78 9.69 3.97
C ARG A 2 17.94 10.22 2.79
N ILE A 3 16.82 9.55 2.42
CA ILE A 3 15.93 9.98 1.33
C ILE A 3 15.33 11.35 1.62
N LEU A 4 14.80 11.55 2.83
CA LEU A 4 14.20 12.84 3.22
C LEU A 4 15.24 13.93 3.38
N ASN A 5 16.46 13.61 3.83
CA ASN A 5 17.53 14.59 3.99
C ASN A 5 18.10 15.06 2.64
N LYS A 6 18.25 14.14 1.69
CA LYS A 6 18.80 14.45 0.35
C LYS A 6 17.81 15.16 -0.56
N SER A 7 16.53 15.09 -0.31
CA SER A 7 15.51 15.66 -1.20
C SER A 7 14.49 16.51 -0.44
N LYS A 8 14.39 17.78 -0.81
CA LYS A 8 13.31 18.67 -0.36
C LYS A 8 11.96 18.38 -1.05
N LYS A 9 11.96 17.51 -2.08
CA LYS A 9 10.78 17.15 -2.85
C LYS A 9 9.75 16.39 -2.02
N PHE A 10 10.22 15.53 -1.10
CA PHE A 10 9.35 14.66 -0.31
C PHE A 10 9.32 15.09 1.16
N ASN A 11 8.17 14.88 1.79
CA ASN A 11 7.95 15.17 3.19
C ASN A 11 7.70 13.92 4.03
N THR A 12 7.40 12.81 3.36
CA THR A 12 7.12 11.51 3.97
C THR A 12 7.77 10.41 3.17
N VAL A 13 8.25 9.36 3.85
CA VAL A 13 8.63 8.08 3.25
C VAL A 13 7.94 6.96 3.99
N THR A 14 7.39 5.99 3.26
CA THR A 14 6.72 4.81 3.81
C THR A 14 7.16 3.55 3.08
N THR A 15 6.97 2.39 3.68
CA THR A 15 7.18 1.11 3.02
C THR A 15 5.97 0.69 2.22
N VAL A 16 6.21 0.12 1.04
CA VAL A 16 5.17 -0.42 0.17
C VAL A 16 5.57 -1.80 -0.35
N SER A 17 4.56 -2.65 -0.54
CA SER A 17 4.69 -3.92 -1.26
C SER A 17 3.73 -3.99 -2.44
N LYS A 18 4.12 -4.75 -3.45
CA LYS A 18 3.24 -5.13 -4.56
C LYS A 18 2.30 -6.24 -4.09
N PHE A 19 0.99 -6.00 -4.17
CA PHE A 19 0.01 -7.00 -3.77
C PHE A 19 -1.23 -6.99 -4.66
N ASN A 20 -1.12 -7.61 -5.82
CA ASN A 20 -2.15 -7.59 -6.85
C ASN A 20 -3.43 -8.35 -6.47
N ASN A 21 -3.41 -9.21 -5.46
CA ASN A 21 -4.61 -9.92 -5.00
C ASN A 21 -5.73 -8.97 -4.55
N PHE A 22 -5.36 -7.83 -3.98
CA PHE A 22 -6.30 -6.80 -3.50
C PHE A 22 -6.32 -5.56 -4.40
N SER A 23 -6.05 -5.75 -5.69
CA SER A 23 -6.09 -4.63 -6.63
C SER A 23 -7.46 -3.95 -6.63
N PRO A 24 -7.53 -2.63 -6.52
CA PRO A 24 -8.79 -1.87 -6.56
C PRO A 24 -9.62 -2.12 -7.80
N VAL A 25 -8.99 -2.44 -8.94
CA VAL A 25 -9.70 -2.74 -10.21
C VAL A 25 -10.46 -4.06 -10.14
N ARG A 26 -10.14 -4.93 -9.19
CA ARG A 26 -10.82 -6.21 -8.97
C ARG A 26 -11.77 -6.18 -7.78
N ALA A 27 -11.68 -5.14 -6.96
CA ALA A 27 -12.48 -5.00 -5.76
C ALA A 27 -13.98 -4.90 -6.08
N LYS A 28 -14.79 -5.51 -5.24
CA LYS A 28 -16.24 -5.50 -5.33
C LYS A 28 -16.82 -4.85 -4.08
N LYS A 29 -18.04 -4.33 -4.23
CA LYS A 29 -18.87 -3.89 -3.11
C LYS A 29 -20.22 -4.57 -3.17
N ILE A 30 -20.84 -4.78 -2.03
CA ILE A 30 -22.19 -5.35 -1.91
C ILE A 30 -23.15 -4.20 -1.70
N LYS A 31 -24.21 -4.14 -2.51
CA LYS A 31 -25.33 -3.22 -2.33
C LYS A 31 -26.63 -3.96 -2.68
N ASN A 32 -27.57 -3.99 -1.74
CA ASN A 32 -28.87 -4.67 -1.91
C ASN A 32 -28.69 -6.09 -2.46
N GLN A 33 -27.83 -6.90 -1.83
CA GLN A 33 -27.50 -8.28 -2.22
C GLN A 33 -26.82 -8.43 -3.60
N ASN A 34 -26.54 -7.34 -4.31
CA ASN A 34 -25.85 -7.37 -5.58
C ASN A 34 -24.34 -7.12 -5.41
N LEU A 35 -23.54 -7.89 -6.15
CA LEU A 35 -22.10 -7.73 -6.22
C LEU A 35 -21.74 -6.79 -7.37
N LEU A 36 -21.28 -5.60 -7.04
CA LEU A 36 -20.96 -4.54 -7.99
C LEU A 36 -19.45 -4.27 -8.01
N ASN A 37 -18.94 -3.76 -9.13
CA ASN A 37 -17.57 -3.25 -9.16
C ASN A 37 -17.41 -2.09 -8.19
N TYR A 38 -16.32 -2.09 -7.40
CA TYR A 38 -16.00 -0.97 -6.50
C TYR A 38 -15.74 0.29 -7.31
N ILE A 39 -14.89 0.19 -8.35
CA ILE A 39 -14.67 1.24 -9.33
C ILE A 39 -15.73 1.10 -10.42
N PRO A 40 -16.52 2.15 -10.73
CA PRO A 40 -17.50 2.12 -11.81
C PRO A 40 -16.89 1.71 -13.15
N ASN A 41 -17.62 0.92 -13.97
CA ASN A 41 -17.13 0.38 -15.24
C ASN A 41 -16.56 1.45 -16.18
N LYS A 42 -17.18 2.62 -16.24
CA LYS A 42 -16.71 3.76 -17.05
C LYS A 42 -15.28 4.21 -16.66
N ASN A 43 -14.92 4.05 -15.39
CA ASN A 43 -13.62 4.41 -14.87
C ASN A 43 -12.61 3.25 -14.96
N LEU A 44 -13.07 2.00 -14.95
CA LEU A 44 -12.19 0.82 -15.09
C LEU A 44 -11.41 0.86 -16.40
N ARG A 45 -12.03 1.32 -17.49
CA ARG A 45 -11.39 1.43 -18.81
C ARG A 45 -10.18 2.35 -18.84
N LYS A 46 -9.99 3.20 -17.82
CA LYS A 46 -8.81 4.07 -17.67
C LYS A 46 -7.59 3.36 -17.12
N PHE A 47 -7.77 2.18 -16.55
CA PHE A 47 -6.68 1.35 -16.02
C PHE A 47 -6.25 0.36 -17.08
N THR A 48 -5.07 0.56 -17.63
CA THR A 48 -4.49 -0.34 -18.65
C THR A 48 -3.09 -0.77 -18.20
N PRO A 49 -2.75 -2.06 -18.37
CA PRO A 49 -3.59 -3.14 -18.90
C PRO A 49 -4.62 -3.64 -17.89
N LEU A 50 -5.79 -4.08 -18.38
CA LEU A 50 -6.80 -4.81 -17.61
C LEU A 50 -6.81 -6.27 -18.07
N SER A 51 -6.72 -7.20 -17.14
CA SER A 51 -6.74 -8.64 -17.41
C SER A 51 -7.43 -9.40 -16.29
N CYS A 52 -8.02 -10.55 -16.61
CA CYS A 52 -8.46 -11.53 -15.61
C CYS A 52 -7.26 -12.14 -14.88
N ASP A 53 -6.11 -12.21 -15.55
CA ASP A 53 -4.83 -12.58 -14.95
C ASP A 53 -4.32 -11.38 -14.12
N ARG A 54 -4.17 -11.60 -12.79
CA ARG A 54 -3.73 -10.55 -11.86
C ARG A 54 -2.34 -10.00 -12.19
N ASP A 55 -1.47 -10.84 -12.73
CA ASP A 55 -0.07 -10.47 -12.97
C ASP A 55 0.11 -9.71 -14.28
N LYS A 56 -0.86 -9.83 -15.19
CA LYS A 56 -0.96 -9.06 -16.44
C LYS A 56 -1.78 -7.79 -16.31
N SER A 57 -2.39 -7.55 -15.17
CA SER A 57 -3.17 -6.35 -14.91
C SER A 57 -2.30 -5.24 -14.31
N VAL A 58 -2.83 -4.01 -14.26
CA VAL A 58 -2.14 -2.89 -13.59
C VAL A 58 -1.76 -3.26 -12.16
N HIS A 59 -0.51 -2.96 -11.80
CA HIS A 59 0.00 -3.28 -10.48
C HIS A 59 -0.59 -2.39 -9.39
N SER A 60 -0.86 -3.00 -8.25
CA SER A 60 -1.29 -2.30 -7.03
C SER A 60 -0.22 -2.42 -5.97
N TYR A 61 0.01 -1.32 -5.28
CA TYR A 61 0.95 -1.22 -4.18
C TYR A 61 0.21 -0.80 -2.92
N TYR A 62 0.54 -1.45 -1.81
CA TYR A 62 -0.05 -1.18 -0.51
C TYR A 62 1.04 -0.76 0.46
N CYS A 63 0.71 0.22 1.31
CA CYS A 63 1.57 0.55 2.44
C CYS A 63 1.62 -0.64 3.39
N THR A 64 2.82 -1.16 3.65
CA THR A 64 3.01 -2.32 4.54
C THR A 64 2.91 -1.95 6.00
N GLN A 65 2.85 -0.66 6.31
CA GLN A 65 2.84 -0.09 7.65
C GLN A 65 4.04 -0.50 8.54
N SER A 66 5.05 -1.18 7.99
CA SER A 66 6.25 -1.53 8.72
C SER A 66 6.92 -0.31 9.34
N PHE A 67 6.96 0.78 8.60
CA PHE A 67 7.28 2.11 9.14
C PHE A 67 6.84 3.22 8.18
N THR A 68 6.61 4.39 8.77
CA THR A 68 6.42 5.65 8.05
C THR A 68 7.19 6.75 8.77
N ILE A 69 8.00 7.51 8.03
CA ILE A 69 8.76 8.64 8.56
C ILE A 69 8.25 9.91 7.88
N SER A 70 7.75 10.84 8.67
CA SER A 70 7.25 12.14 8.20
C SER A 70 8.01 13.29 8.84
N ARG A 71 8.19 14.37 8.08
CA ARG A 71 8.70 15.62 8.65
C ARG A 71 7.71 16.17 9.68
N ALA A 72 8.18 16.76 10.75
CA ALA A 72 7.34 17.31 11.82
C ALA A 72 6.23 18.25 11.31
N LYS A 73 6.49 19.04 10.26
CA LYS A 73 5.48 19.92 9.65
C LYS A 73 4.27 19.15 9.08
N VAL A 74 4.43 17.90 8.67
CA VAL A 74 3.32 17.04 8.19
C VAL A 74 2.40 16.71 9.35
N LEU A 75 2.98 16.29 10.49
CA LEU A 75 2.22 15.94 11.70
C LEU A 75 1.50 17.14 12.28
N LYS A 76 2.11 18.34 12.27
CA LYS A 76 1.47 19.58 12.71
C LYS A 76 0.23 19.95 11.87
N ASN A 77 0.10 19.43 10.65
CA ASN A 77 -0.96 19.77 9.71
C ASN A 77 -1.79 18.55 9.28
N MET A 78 -1.92 17.53 10.12
CA MET A 78 -2.58 16.26 9.79
C MET A 78 -3.98 16.42 9.19
N LYS A 79 -4.77 17.39 9.68
CA LYS A 79 -6.14 17.65 9.16
C LYS A 79 -6.18 18.00 7.67
N LYS A 80 -5.07 18.48 7.09
CA LYS A 80 -4.95 18.88 5.67
C LYS A 80 -4.36 17.78 4.78
N ASN A 81 -3.96 16.67 5.39
CA ASN A 81 -3.30 15.57 4.68
C ASN A 81 -4.34 14.58 4.13
N PRO A 82 -3.96 13.73 3.15
CA PRO A 82 -4.85 12.74 2.57
C PRO A 82 -5.38 11.73 3.60
N PHE A 83 -6.69 11.52 3.60
CA PHE A 83 -7.32 10.43 4.35
C PHE A 83 -7.13 9.10 3.58
N PRO A 84 -6.99 7.94 4.25
CA PRO A 84 -7.03 7.71 5.70
C PRO A 84 -5.69 7.92 6.42
N PHE A 85 -4.58 8.01 5.71
CA PHE A 85 -3.24 8.08 6.28
C PHE A 85 -2.79 9.55 6.46
N ASN A 86 -3.50 10.27 7.32
CA ASN A 86 -3.28 11.71 7.49
C ASN A 86 -1.94 12.08 8.14
N TRP A 87 -1.17 11.13 8.65
CA TRP A 87 0.24 11.29 9.04
C TRP A 87 1.20 11.27 7.85
N MET A 88 0.70 11.00 6.65
CA MET A 88 1.43 11.09 5.39
C MET A 88 1.02 12.36 4.65
N SER A 89 1.92 12.89 3.82
CA SER A 89 1.63 14.07 3.00
C SER A 89 1.38 13.69 1.53
N ASN A 90 0.83 14.63 0.73
CA ASN A 90 0.75 14.49 -0.72
C ASN A 90 2.14 14.35 -1.39
N LYS A 91 3.23 14.74 -0.68
CA LYS A 91 4.62 14.59 -1.12
C LYS A 91 5.26 13.40 -0.41
N THR A 92 4.68 12.23 -0.61
CA THR A 92 5.18 10.97 -0.06
C THR A 92 5.96 10.19 -1.12
N THR A 93 7.11 9.66 -0.74
CA THR A 93 7.86 8.66 -1.49
C THR A 93 7.83 7.32 -0.76
N TYR A 94 8.39 6.31 -1.36
CA TYR A 94 8.33 4.95 -0.82
C TYR A 94 9.68 4.26 -0.78
N LEU A 95 9.75 3.23 0.04
CA LEU A 95 10.75 2.17 -0.01
C LEU A 95 10.02 0.87 -0.36
N PHE A 96 10.51 0.19 -1.38
CA PHE A 96 9.93 -1.09 -1.76
C PHE A 96 10.37 -2.17 -0.76
N GLN A 97 9.39 -2.93 -0.28
CA GLN A 97 9.59 -4.09 0.60
C GLN A 97 9.07 -5.31 -0.14
N ASP A 98 9.96 -6.26 -0.43
CA ASP A 98 9.62 -7.48 -1.14
C ASP A 98 8.94 -8.51 -0.22
N SER A 99 7.87 -8.08 0.43
CA SER A 99 7.04 -8.93 1.25
C SER A 99 5.64 -8.35 1.37
N CYS A 100 4.64 -9.22 1.41
CA CYS A 100 3.26 -8.86 1.69
C CYS A 100 2.93 -8.88 3.19
N VAL A 101 3.96 -8.91 4.02
CA VAL A 101 3.78 -8.96 5.47
C VAL A 101 3.62 -7.53 5.94
N GLY A 102 2.37 -7.16 6.21
CA GLY A 102 2.02 -5.90 6.84
C GLY A 102 1.85 -6.06 8.35
N ASP A 103 0.85 -5.42 8.89
CA ASP A 103 0.45 -5.51 10.30
C ASP A 103 -0.05 -6.91 10.66
N ILE A 104 0.02 -7.26 11.94
CA ILE A 104 -0.53 -8.50 12.47
C ILE A 104 -1.83 -8.17 13.20
N ASP A 105 -2.93 -8.25 12.47
CA ASP A 105 -4.28 -8.04 13.00
C ASP A 105 -4.97 -9.37 13.37
N PHE A 106 -4.53 -10.47 12.77
CA PHE A 106 -5.16 -11.78 12.92
C PHE A 106 -4.13 -12.89 13.17
N PRO A 107 -4.46 -13.94 13.95
CA PRO A 107 -3.54 -15.04 14.28
C PRO A 107 -2.91 -15.72 13.07
N TRP A 108 -3.63 -15.87 11.95
CA TRP A 108 -3.09 -16.51 10.75
C TRP A 108 -1.93 -15.71 10.10
N GLN A 109 -1.87 -14.40 10.32
CA GLN A 109 -0.79 -13.55 9.81
C GLN A 109 0.54 -13.83 10.49
N ILE A 110 0.53 -14.37 11.72
CA ILE A 110 1.74 -14.76 12.47
C ILE A 110 2.54 -15.78 11.66
N GLU A 111 1.90 -16.76 11.05
CA GLU A 111 2.59 -17.79 10.28
C GLU A 111 3.21 -17.21 8.99
N ALA A 112 2.54 -16.24 8.36
CA ALA A 112 3.11 -15.52 7.22
C ALA A 112 4.37 -14.73 7.62
N VAL A 113 4.35 -14.08 8.78
CA VAL A 113 5.52 -13.35 9.33
C VAL A 113 6.64 -14.31 9.67
N LYS A 114 6.35 -15.42 10.36
CA LYS A 114 7.36 -16.45 10.68
C LYS A 114 8.03 -17.00 9.42
N TRP A 115 7.22 -17.28 8.38
CA TRP A 115 7.75 -17.75 7.09
C TRP A 115 8.68 -16.71 6.47
N TRP A 116 8.29 -15.43 6.49
CA TRP A 116 9.10 -14.34 5.95
C TRP A 116 10.43 -14.18 6.71
N ILE A 117 10.39 -14.18 8.06
CA ILE A 117 11.56 -14.13 8.90
C ILE A 117 12.51 -15.27 8.57
N LYS A 118 11.99 -16.50 8.49
CA LYS A 118 12.79 -17.69 8.15
C LYS A 118 13.46 -17.56 6.79
N LYS A 119 12.76 -16.98 5.81
CA LYS A 119 13.26 -16.86 4.44
C LYS A 119 14.29 -15.76 4.26
N TYR A 120 14.11 -14.62 4.91
CA TYR A 120 14.90 -13.42 4.62
C TYR A 120 15.87 -13.00 5.72
N LEU A 121 15.61 -13.30 6.98
CA LEU A 121 16.49 -12.90 8.09
C LEU A 121 17.49 -13.99 8.51
N LYS A 122 17.28 -15.25 8.17
CA LYS A 122 18.24 -16.34 8.46
C LYS A 122 19.36 -16.48 7.42
N LYS A 123 19.52 -15.54 6.50
CA LYS A 123 20.59 -15.55 5.49
C LYS A 123 21.80 -14.67 5.85
N ASN A 124 21.86 -14.21 7.11
CA ASN A 124 23.05 -13.51 7.64
C ASN A 124 23.70 -14.35 8.73
#